data_2dea2963c725ad8ad25a9694bd553fb9
#
_entry.id   2dea2963c725ad8ad25a9694bd553fb9
#
_cell.length_a   1.000
_cell.length_b   1.000
_cell.length_c   1.000
_cell.angle_alpha   90.00
_cell.angle_beta   90.00
_cell.angle_gamma   90.00
#
_symmetry.space_group_name_H-M   'P 1'
#
loop_
_entity.id
_entity.type
_entity.pdbx_description
1 polymer ?
#
loop_
_entity_poly.entity_id
_entity_poly.type
_entity_poly.pdbx_seq_one_letter_code
_entity_poly.pdbx_strand_id
1 'polypeptide(L)'
;QLDNSTWHYADALNYDEEIGPNALWSENSVVLGTFASAGNFNGKGDKYLGFRIPYNGNYNYGWIKLNCSQHNDTLTIYEFGYHKTLNRKIRAGQHNGNDQ
;
A
#
# COMPACT_ATOMS: atom_id res chain seq x y z
N GLN A 1 1.83 -2.48 3.64
CA GLN A 1 2.81 -1.61 4.31
C GLN A 1 2.14 -0.86 5.45
N LEU A 2 2.79 -0.79 6.59
CA LEU A 2 2.27 -0.17 7.81
C LEU A 2 2.94 1.17 8.06
N ASP A 3 2.22 2.08 8.73
CA ASP A 3 2.80 3.33 9.19
C ASP A 3 3.57 3.12 10.50
N ASN A 4 4.18 4.17 11.01
CA ASN A 4 4.96 4.12 12.25
C ASN A 4 4.15 4.46 13.50
N SER A 5 2.83 4.56 13.39
CA SER A 5 1.98 4.87 14.53
C SER A 5 1.93 3.69 15.51
N THR A 6 1.48 3.97 16.73
CA THR A 6 1.30 2.93 17.75
C THR A 6 0.36 1.83 17.26
N TRP A 7 -0.64 2.17 16.47
CA TRP A 7 -1.66 1.25 16.01
C TRP A 7 -1.30 0.54 14.70
N HIS A 8 -0.25 0.97 14.01
CA HIS A 8 0.21 0.39 12.74
C HIS A 8 -0.90 0.28 11.71
N TYR A 9 -1.57 1.39 11.42
CA TYR A 9 -2.52 1.46 10.31
C TYR A 9 -1.78 1.30 8.98
N ALA A 10 -2.51 0.90 7.94
CA ALA A 10 -1.94 0.87 6.60
C ALA A 10 -1.47 2.28 6.22
N ASP A 11 -0.24 2.38 5.73
CA ASP A 11 0.35 3.66 5.33
C ASP A 11 -0.24 4.12 4.00
N ALA A 12 -0.74 5.35 3.96
CA ALA A 12 -1.30 5.93 2.75
C ALA A 12 -0.18 6.61 1.96
N LEU A 13 0.36 5.90 0.98
CA LEU A 13 1.50 6.39 0.21
C LEU A 13 1.07 7.40 -0.85
N ASN A 14 1.97 8.33 -1.13
CA ASN A 14 1.82 9.25 -2.24
C ASN A 14 2.45 8.65 -3.49
N TYR A 15 2.13 9.25 -4.65
CA TYR A 15 2.75 8.83 -5.90
C TYR A 15 4.27 8.87 -5.78
N ASP A 16 4.92 7.85 -6.31
CA ASP A 16 6.38 7.73 -6.39
C ASP A 16 7.09 7.41 -5.05
N GLU A 17 6.35 7.16 -3.96
CA GLU A 17 6.98 6.70 -2.72
C GLU A 17 7.46 5.26 -2.86
N GLU A 18 8.58 4.95 -2.20
CA GLU A 18 9.23 3.65 -2.30
C GLU A 18 8.49 2.58 -1.50
N ILE A 19 8.37 1.39 -2.09
CA ILE A 19 7.78 0.20 -1.47
C ILE A 19 8.80 -0.93 -1.60
N GLY A 20 9.27 -1.45 -0.48
CA GLY A 20 10.30 -2.48 -0.54
C GLY A 20 10.62 -3.10 0.80
N PRO A 21 11.78 -3.77 0.90
CA PRO A 21 12.15 -4.54 2.09
C PRO A 21 12.25 -3.74 3.39
N ASN A 22 12.51 -2.43 3.29
CA ASN A 22 12.74 -1.60 4.47
C ASN A 22 11.46 -1.07 5.11
N ALA A 23 10.29 -1.36 4.53
CA ALA A 23 9.01 -0.92 5.08
C ALA A 23 8.58 -1.84 6.22
N LEU A 24 7.63 -1.36 7.02
CA LEU A 24 6.96 -2.21 8.01
C LEU A 24 5.89 -3.03 7.28
N TRP A 25 5.82 -4.32 7.58
CA TRP A 25 4.92 -5.23 6.91
C TRP A 25 4.05 -6.00 7.89
N SER A 26 2.84 -6.34 7.44
CA SER A 26 1.92 -7.22 8.18
C SER A 26 1.56 -8.42 7.31
N GLU A 27 1.55 -9.59 7.91
CA GLU A 27 1.09 -10.82 7.25
C GLU A 27 -0.42 -10.97 7.34
N ASN A 28 -1.07 -10.14 8.13
CA ASN A 28 -2.51 -10.20 8.40
C ASN A 28 -3.23 -9.01 7.76
N SER A 29 -4.51 -8.91 8.04
CA SER A 29 -5.32 -7.78 7.57
C SER A 29 -4.80 -6.46 8.13
N VAL A 30 -4.96 -5.39 7.37
CA VAL A 30 -4.57 -4.05 7.78
C VAL A 30 -5.80 -3.15 7.79
N VAL A 31 -5.73 -2.06 8.55
CA VAL A 31 -6.81 -1.08 8.63
C VAL A 31 -6.49 0.11 7.73
N LEU A 32 -7.35 0.37 6.74
CA LEU A 32 -7.23 1.54 5.87
C LEU A 32 -7.82 2.77 6.56
N GLY A 33 -8.89 2.57 7.29
CA GLY A 33 -9.59 3.61 8.03
C GLY A 33 -10.80 3.04 8.75
N THR A 34 -11.47 3.86 9.53
CA THR A 34 -12.65 3.46 10.29
C THR A 34 -13.79 4.44 10.06
N PHE A 35 -15.00 4.07 10.47
CA PHE A 35 -16.17 4.98 10.42
C PHE A 35 -15.94 6.23 11.29
N ALA A 36 -15.10 6.15 12.29
CA ALA A 36 -14.74 7.29 13.12
C ALA A 36 -13.63 8.15 12.50
N SER A 37 -13.30 7.92 11.24
CA SER A 37 -12.26 8.64 10.48
C SER A 37 -10.84 8.42 11.02
N ALA A 38 -10.62 7.34 11.75
CA ALA A 38 -9.26 6.93 12.13
C ALA A 38 -8.61 6.17 10.98
N GLY A 39 -7.27 6.20 10.92
CA GLY A 39 -6.51 5.58 9.85
C GLY A 39 -6.01 6.61 8.85
N ASN A 40 -5.35 6.14 7.80
CA ASN A 40 -4.61 7.02 6.91
C ASN A 40 -5.28 7.28 5.56
N PHE A 41 -6.30 6.50 5.20
CA PHE A 41 -6.92 6.60 3.88
C PHE A 41 -8.23 7.37 3.85
N ASN A 42 -8.91 7.54 5.00
CA ASN A 42 -10.22 8.18 5.05
C ASN A 42 -10.18 9.62 4.57
N GLY A 43 -10.91 9.92 3.48
CA GLY A 43 -11.06 11.29 3.00
C GLY A 43 -9.78 11.96 2.56
N LYS A 44 -8.74 11.18 2.25
CA LYS A 44 -7.43 11.72 1.86
C LYS A 44 -7.25 11.83 0.35
N GLY A 45 -8.27 11.48 -0.42
CA GLY A 45 -8.17 11.44 -1.87
C GLY A 45 -7.52 10.14 -2.35
N ASP A 46 -6.94 10.18 -3.53
CA ASP A 46 -6.29 9.01 -4.11
C ASP A 46 -4.96 8.76 -3.43
N LYS A 47 -4.80 7.57 -2.91
CA LYS A 47 -3.58 7.14 -2.23
C LYS A 47 -3.21 5.74 -2.69
N TYR A 48 -2.01 5.31 -2.31
CA TYR A 48 -1.49 4.00 -2.70
C TYR A 48 -1.28 3.15 -1.45
N LEU A 49 -1.67 1.88 -1.56
CA LEU A 49 -1.42 0.87 -0.54
C LEU A 49 -0.30 -0.03 -1.03
N GLY A 50 0.80 -0.09 -0.29
CA GLY A 50 1.91 -0.99 -0.61
C GLY A 50 1.59 -2.41 -0.17
N PHE A 51 1.91 -3.39 -1.01
CA PHE A 51 1.75 -4.81 -0.66
C PHE A 51 2.98 -5.60 -1.07
N ARG A 52 3.08 -6.81 -0.54
CA ARG A 52 4.09 -7.76 -0.96
C ARG A 52 3.46 -9.14 -1.07
N ILE A 53 3.97 -9.93 -2.02
CA ILE A 53 3.51 -11.29 -2.26
C ILE A 53 4.68 -12.23 -1.96
N PRO A 54 4.53 -13.14 -0.97
CA PRO A 54 5.62 -14.06 -0.63
C PRO A 54 5.77 -15.18 -1.66
N TYR A 55 7.03 -15.57 -1.91
CA TYR A 55 7.34 -16.69 -2.78
C TYR A 55 8.69 -17.29 -2.35
N ASN A 56 8.67 -18.49 -1.80
CA ASN A 56 9.89 -19.21 -1.37
C ASN A 56 10.83 -18.37 -0.51
N GLY A 57 10.27 -17.63 0.46
CA GLY A 57 11.07 -16.78 1.35
C GLY A 57 11.44 -15.44 0.76
N ASN A 58 11.02 -15.16 -0.45
CA ASN A 58 11.26 -13.87 -1.13
C ASN A 58 9.93 -13.17 -1.38
N TYR A 59 9.97 -11.93 -1.87
CA TYR A 59 8.75 -11.14 -2.06
C TYR A 59 8.75 -10.38 -3.37
N ASN A 60 7.56 -10.29 -4.00
CA ASN A 60 7.27 -9.30 -5.02
C ASN A 60 6.57 -8.13 -4.35
N TYR A 61 7.02 -6.91 -4.61
CA TYR A 61 6.45 -5.71 -4.03
C TYR A 61 5.55 -5.00 -5.04
N GLY A 62 4.47 -4.41 -4.55
CA GLY A 62 3.52 -3.76 -5.43
C GLY A 62 2.69 -2.70 -4.73
N TRP A 63 1.74 -2.15 -5.46
CA TRP A 63 0.88 -1.07 -4.99
C TRP A 63 -0.53 -1.21 -5.54
N ILE A 64 -1.49 -0.68 -4.77
CA ILE A 64 -2.88 -0.56 -5.17
C ILE A 64 -3.25 0.91 -5.03
N LYS A 65 -3.75 1.53 -6.11
CA LYS A 65 -4.25 2.90 -6.07
C LYS A 65 -5.72 2.87 -5.69
N LEU A 66 -6.08 3.57 -4.62
CA LEU A 66 -7.44 3.53 -4.11
C LEU A 66 -7.84 4.86 -3.46
N ASN A 67 -9.14 4.96 -3.15
CA ASN A 67 -9.71 6.11 -2.46
C ASN A 67 -10.73 5.60 -1.46
N CYS A 68 -10.61 6.05 -0.21
CA CYS A 68 -11.58 5.76 0.84
C CYS A 68 -12.33 7.03 1.18
N SER A 69 -13.65 6.93 1.33
CA SER A 69 -14.47 8.05 1.76
C SER A 69 -14.13 8.48 3.18
N GLN A 70 -14.57 9.69 3.57
CA GLN A 70 -14.26 10.27 4.87
C GLN A 70 -14.62 9.34 6.04
N HIS A 71 -15.74 8.65 5.96
CA HIS A 71 -16.21 7.75 7.01
C HIS A 71 -15.98 6.28 6.68
N ASN A 72 -15.18 6.01 5.66
CA ASN A 72 -14.80 4.66 5.24
C ASN A 72 -16.01 3.78 4.86
N ASP A 73 -17.02 4.38 4.28
CA ASP A 73 -18.21 3.67 3.81
C ASP A 73 -18.19 3.40 2.30
N THR A 74 -17.23 3.94 1.58
CA THR A 74 -17.04 3.71 0.15
C THR A 74 -15.54 3.55 -0.13
N LEU A 75 -15.19 2.46 -0.80
CA LEU A 75 -13.83 2.19 -1.24
C LEU A 75 -13.82 2.05 -2.75
N THR A 76 -12.98 2.83 -3.42
CA THR A 76 -12.78 2.74 -4.86
C THR A 76 -11.36 2.30 -5.15
N ILE A 77 -11.20 1.22 -5.94
CA ILE A 77 -9.91 0.73 -6.40
C ILE A 77 -9.76 1.07 -7.87
N TYR A 78 -8.71 1.81 -8.22
CA TYR A 78 -8.50 2.28 -9.59
C TYR A 78 -7.60 1.35 -10.41
N GLU A 79 -6.46 0.97 -9.83
CA GLU A 79 -5.49 0.14 -10.53
C GLU A 79 -4.48 -0.42 -9.54
N PHE A 80 -3.66 -1.35 -10.01
CA PHE A 80 -2.58 -1.90 -9.20
C PHE A 80 -1.39 -2.23 -10.10
N GLY A 81 -0.22 -2.40 -9.47
CA GLY A 81 0.98 -2.82 -10.17
C GLY A 81 1.93 -3.53 -9.21
N TYR A 82 2.88 -4.28 -9.75
CA TYR A 82 3.89 -4.93 -8.92
C TYR A 82 5.16 -5.16 -9.74
N HIS A 83 6.29 -5.31 -9.02
CA HIS A 83 7.57 -5.60 -9.66
C HIS A 83 7.68 -7.11 -9.87
N LYS A 84 7.98 -7.52 -11.09
CA LYS A 84 8.06 -8.95 -11.45
C LYS A 84 9.30 -9.64 -10.89
N THR A 85 10.34 -8.89 -10.59
CA THR A 85 11.57 -9.41 -10.02
C THR A 85 11.46 -9.45 -8.51
N LEU A 86 11.81 -10.60 -7.91
CA LEU A 86 11.74 -10.77 -6.46
C LEU A 86 12.70 -9.82 -5.74
N ASN A 87 12.29 -9.37 -4.56
CA ASN A 87 13.09 -8.55 -3.65
C ASN A 87 13.52 -7.17 -4.21
N ARG A 88 12.88 -6.73 -5.29
CA ARG A 88 13.15 -5.42 -5.89
C ARG A 88 12.08 -4.43 -5.45
N LYS A 89 12.50 -3.30 -4.93
CA LYS A 89 11.58 -2.24 -4.54
C LYS A 89 10.86 -1.67 -5.77
N ILE A 90 9.66 -1.16 -5.54
CA ILE A 90 8.85 -0.50 -6.57
C ILE A 90 8.41 0.85 -6.02
N ARG A 91 8.07 1.78 -6.89
CA ARG A 91 7.52 3.07 -6.47
C ARG A 91 6.02 3.08 -6.70
N ALA A 92 5.28 3.71 -5.79
CA ALA A 92 3.83 3.82 -5.90
C ALA A 92 3.45 4.46 -7.22
N GLY A 93 2.63 3.79 -8.01
CA GLY A 93 2.23 4.26 -9.33
C GLY A 93 3.13 3.85 -10.48
N GLN A 94 4.22 3.15 -10.21
CA GLN A 94 5.12 2.66 -11.26
C GLN A 94 4.42 1.55 -12.06
N HIS A 95 4.21 1.79 -13.36
CA HIS A 95 3.45 0.88 -14.20
C HIS A 95 4.25 -0.31 -14.69
N ASN A 96 5.52 -0.14 -14.95
CA ASN A 96 6.40 -1.23 -15.37
C ASN A 96 7.05 -1.83 -14.16
N GLY A 97 6.57 -2.97 -13.70
CA GLY A 97 7.18 -3.68 -12.61
C GLY A 97 8.46 -4.40 -13.01
N ASN A 98 9.25 -3.82 -13.88
CA ASN A 98 10.55 -4.38 -14.28
C ASN A 98 11.67 -3.45 -13.85
N ASP A 99 12.87 -3.91 -14.08
CA ASP A 99 14.07 -3.13 -13.74
C ASP A 99 14.21 -1.96 -14.70
N GLN A 100 13.72 -0.86 -14.26
CA GLN A 100 13.82 0.39 -15.00
C GLN A 100 14.97 1.20 -14.43
#